data_acf0768f86770b5e3729f7b5059f3949
#
_entry.id   acf0768f86770b5e3729f7b5059f3949
#
_cell.length_a   1.000
_cell.length_b   1.000
_cell.length_c   1.000
_cell.angle_alpha   90.00
_cell.angle_beta   90.00
_cell.angle_gamma   90.00
#
_symmetry.space_group_name_H-M   'P 1'
#
loop_
_entity.id
_entity.type
_entity.pdbx_description
1 polymer ?
#
loop_
_entity_poly.entity_id
_entity_poly.type
_entity_poly.pdbx_seq_one_letter_code
_entity_poly.pdbx_strand_id
1 'polypeptide(L)'
;KNIAFNLAKNLGANYAVIPISHSCEHTEEQLTTTPITNMANGSSFNLELSNIVKENIQARDRGARIIAAASAAFGGAFSCNSNKAEITVGYCTFYGDICGALAIIGDLWKHQVYALGRYMNEEIFKREVIPEEIFTIRPSAELASSQTVGTGGDPLIYEYHDYLLASFVEN
;
A
#
# COMPACT_ATOMS: atom_id res chain seq x y z
N LYS A 1 -0.95 13.20 5.88
CA LYS A 1 -0.02 13.98 4.99
C LYS A 1 1.14 14.58 5.77
N ASN A 2 0.91 15.15 6.96
CA ASN A 2 1.97 15.80 7.73
C ASN A 2 3.04 14.83 8.23
N ILE A 3 2.67 13.61 8.66
CA ILE A 3 3.62 12.61 9.20
C ILE A 3 4.62 12.18 8.12
N ALA A 4 4.15 11.80 6.93
CA ALA A 4 5.02 11.42 5.82
C ALA A 4 5.93 12.58 5.36
N PHE A 5 5.41 13.80 5.34
CA PHE A 5 6.23 14.99 5.05
C PHE A 5 7.32 15.19 6.11
N ASN A 6 7.00 15.07 7.40
CA ASN A 6 7.95 15.21 8.49
C ASN A 6 9.05 14.14 8.41
N LEU A 7 8.68 12.89 8.12
CA LEU A 7 9.66 11.82 7.92
C LEU A 7 10.61 12.13 6.75
N ALA A 8 10.06 12.51 5.59
CA ALA A 8 10.90 12.87 4.44
C ALA A 8 11.84 14.04 4.74
N LYS A 9 11.33 15.07 5.44
CA LYS A 9 12.13 16.22 5.90
C LYS A 9 13.25 15.80 6.86
N ASN A 10 12.96 14.94 7.84
CA ASN A 10 13.93 14.47 8.82
C ASN A 10 15.05 13.65 8.17
N LEU A 11 14.72 12.92 7.10
CA LEU A 11 15.65 12.11 6.30
C LEU A 11 16.41 12.94 5.24
N GLY A 12 16.01 14.20 4.98
CA GLY A 12 16.52 14.97 3.86
C GLY A 12 16.16 14.38 2.48
N ALA A 13 15.06 13.63 2.42
CA ALA A 13 14.60 12.95 1.23
C ALA A 13 13.70 13.85 0.36
N ASN A 14 13.67 13.58 -0.94
CA ASN A 14 12.72 14.21 -1.85
C ASN A 14 11.28 13.78 -1.51
N TYR A 15 10.34 14.69 -1.61
CA TYR A 15 8.93 14.44 -1.31
C TYR A 15 8.02 15.06 -2.36
N ALA A 16 7.03 14.31 -2.79
CA ALA A 16 5.97 14.78 -3.69
C ALA A 16 4.63 14.18 -3.31
N VAL A 17 3.56 14.90 -3.60
CA VAL A 17 2.18 14.41 -3.49
C VAL A 17 1.56 14.45 -4.88
N ILE A 18 1.29 13.29 -5.46
CA ILE A 18 0.69 13.16 -6.78
C ILE A 18 -0.73 12.63 -6.62
N PRO A 19 -1.75 13.43 -6.94
CA PRO A 19 -3.15 12.99 -6.88
C PRO A 19 -3.45 11.89 -7.90
N ILE A 20 -4.26 10.90 -7.51
CA ILE A 20 -4.67 9.79 -8.38
C ILE A 20 -6.18 9.73 -8.64
N SER A 21 -6.99 10.59 -8.02
CA SER A 21 -8.45 10.55 -8.13
C SER A 21 -8.93 10.58 -9.57
N HIS A 22 -8.44 11.54 -10.36
CA HIS A 22 -8.85 11.67 -11.75
C HIS A 22 -8.53 10.43 -12.62
N SER A 23 -7.38 9.81 -12.43
CA SER A 23 -7.00 8.61 -13.20
C SER A 23 -7.81 7.39 -12.77
N CYS A 24 -8.13 7.27 -11.48
CA CYS A 24 -9.00 6.20 -10.99
C CYS A 24 -10.42 6.37 -11.53
N GLU A 25 -11.00 7.55 -11.43
CA GLU A 25 -12.33 7.90 -11.97
C GLU A 25 -12.40 7.63 -13.47
N HIS A 26 -11.39 8.04 -14.24
CA HIS A 26 -11.32 7.78 -15.67
C HIS A 26 -11.26 6.28 -15.99
N THR A 27 -10.47 5.51 -15.22
CA THR A 27 -10.42 4.04 -15.39
C THR A 27 -11.77 3.39 -15.08
N GLU A 28 -12.46 3.82 -14.02
CA GLU A 28 -13.79 3.34 -13.67
C GLU A 28 -14.79 3.64 -14.79
N GLU A 29 -14.78 4.86 -15.31
CA GLU A 29 -15.64 5.30 -16.42
C GLU A 29 -15.39 4.45 -17.66
N GLN A 30 -14.14 4.29 -18.10
CA GLN A 30 -13.79 3.47 -19.26
C GLN A 30 -14.31 2.03 -19.14
N LEU A 31 -14.16 1.40 -17.97
CA LEU A 31 -14.58 0.02 -17.75
C LEU A 31 -16.10 -0.13 -17.72
N THR A 32 -16.83 0.84 -17.17
CA THR A 32 -18.29 0.76 -17.02
C THR A 32 -19.05 1.22 -18.26
N THR A 33 -18.45 2.04 -19.12
CA THR A 33 -19.10 2.58 -20.32
C THR A 33 -18.71 1.82 -21.60
N THR A 34 -17.59 1.10 -21.60
CA THR A 34 -17.15 0.33 -22.77
C THR A 34 -17.86 -1.03 -22.81
N PRO A 35 -18.69 -1.32 -23.83
CA PRO A 35 -19.38 -2.58 -23.93
C PRO A 35 -18.40 -3.73 -24.26
N ILE A 36 -18.55 -4.84 -23.55
CA ILE A 36 -17.82 -6.09 -23.81
C ILE A 36 -18.73 -6.97 -24.65
N THR A 37 -18.26 -7.35 -25.84
CA THR A 37 -19.01 -8.18 -26.78
C THR A 37 -18.52 -9.62 -26.77
N ASN A 38 -19.43 -10.56 -26.55
CA ASN A 38 -19.16 -11.97 -26.73
C ASN A 38 -19.12 -12.28 -28.24
N MET A 39 -17.94 -12.56 -28.76
CA MET A 39 -17.75 -12.80 -30.19
C MET A 39 -18.38 -14.09 -30.71
N ALA A 40 -18.80 -15.01 -29.83
CA ALA A 40 -19.46 -16.24 -30.24
C ALA A 40 -20.96 -16.07 -30.55
N ASN A 41 -21.64 -15.16 -29.85
CA ASN A 41 -23.10 -14.97 -30.00
C ASN A 41 -23.53 -13.52 -30.23
N GLY A 42 -22.60 -12.56 -30.26
CA GLY A 42 -22.86 -11.15 -30.49
C GLY A 42 -23.53 -10.41 -29.33
N SER A 43 -23.73 -11.02 -28.17
CA SER A 43 -24.29 -10.33 -27.00
C SER A 43 -23.28 -9.36 -26.41
N SER A 44 -23.75 -8.23 -25.89
CA SER A 44 -22.90 -7.20 -25.25
C SER A 44 -23.41 -6.85 -23.86
N PHE A 45 -22.49 -6.54 -22.96
CA PHE A 45 -22.77 -6.07 -21.60
C PHE A 45 -21.71 -5.07 -21.15
N ASN A 46 -22.03 -4.26 -20.16
CA ASN A 46 -21.08 -3.38 -19.50
C ASN A 46 -20.66 -3.98 -18.16
N LEU A 47 -19.44 -3.69 -17.71
CA LEU A 47 -18.96 -4.13 -16.40
C LEU A 47 -19.60 -3.33 -15.27
N GLU A 48 -19.91 -4.02 -14.18
CA GLU A 48 -20.22 -3.41 -12.89
C GLU A 48 -19.02 -3.55 -11.96
N LEU A 49 -18.60 -2.45 -11.32
CA LEU A 49 -17.42 -2.45 -10.45
C LEU A 49 -17.84 -2.53 -8.98
N SER A 50 -17.46 -3.61 -8.33
CA SER A 50 -17.58 -3.73 -6.88
C SER A 50 -16.57 -2.83 -6.16
N ASN A 51 -16.78 -2.57 -4.86
CA ASN A 51 -15.87 -1.75 -4.06
C ASN A 51 -14.44 -2.29 -4.07
N ILE A 52 -14.25 -3.62 -3.95
CA ILE A 52 -12.94 -4.24 -4.00
C ILE A 52 -12.22 -4.02 -5.34
N VAL A 53 -12.95 -3.97 -6.45
CA VAL A 53 -12.36 -3.66 -7.77
C VAL A 53 -11.88 -2.21 -7.79
N LYS A 54 -12.65 -1.26 -7.24
CA LYS A 54 -12.26 0.15 -7.15
C LYS A 54 -11.04 0.36 -6.25
N GLU A 55 -10.98 -0.31 -5.11
CA GLU A 55 -9.79 -0.33 -4.24
C GLU A 55 -8.56 -0.86 -4.98
N ASN A 56 -8.71 -1.93 -5.75
CA ASN A 56 -7.66 -2.50 -6.58
C ASN A 56 -7.21 -1.58 -7.73
N ILE A 57 -8.12 -0.79 -8.32
CA ILE A 57 -7.78 0.25 -9.29
C ILE A 57 -6.88 1.29 -8.63
N GLN A 58 -7.24 1.79 -7.45
CA GLN A 58 -6.44 2.77 -6.70
C GLN A 58 -5.05 2.24 -6.35
N ALA A 59 -4.95 1.00 -5.86
CA ALA A 59 -3.68 0.39 -5.50
C ALA A 59 -2.75 0.26 -6.72
N ARG A 60 -3.28 -0.19 -7.87
CA ARG A 60 -2.52 -0.32 -9.12
C ARG A 60 -2.12 1.03 -9.70
N ASP A 61 -2.99 2.02 -9.60
CA ASP A 61 -2.69 3.38 -10.06
C ASP A 61 -1.51 3.98 -9.29
N ARG A 62 -1.46 3.80 -7.98
CA ARG A 62 -0.33 4.23 -7.15
C ARG A 62 0.96 3.50 -7.50
N GLY A 63 0.95 2.17 -7.51
CA GLY A 63 2.14 1.33 -7.68
C GLY A 63 2.60 1.26 -9.13
N ALA A 64 1.82 0.56 -9.96
CA ALA A 64 2.23 0.22 -11.32
C ALA A 64 2.28 1.44 -12.27
N ARG A 65 1.49 2.49 -12.03
CA ARG A 65 1.50 3.68 -12.89
C ARG A 65 2.42 4.77 -12.31
N ILE A 66 2.05 5.37 -11.17
CA ILE A 66 2.73 6.59 -10.69
C ILE A 66 4.12 6.29 -10.14
N ILE A 67 4.25 5.35 -9.19
CA ILE A 67 5.53 5.07 -8.54
C ILE A 67 6.51 4.47 -9.56
N ALA A 68 6.03 3.55 -10.42
CA ALA A 68 6.86 2.96 -11.46
C ALA A 68 7.38 4.01 -12.46
N ALA A 69 6.52 4.91 -12.94
CA ALA A 69 6.92 5.97 -13.84
C ALA A 69 7.87 6.98 -13.17
N ALA A 70 7.58 7.38 -11.93
CA ALA A 70 8.43 8.30 -11.18
C ALA A 70 9.83 7.72 -10.92
N SER A 71 9.92 6.46 -10.47
CA SER A 71 11.21 5.81 -10.24
C SER A 71 12.04 5.67 -11.51
N ALA A 72 11.40 5.34 -12.63
CA ALA A 72 12.07 5.28 -13.93
C ALA A 72 12.59 6.66 -14.35
N ALA A 73 11.80 7.72 -14.15
CA ALA A 73 12.22 9.10 -14.44
C ALA A 73 13.41 9.57 -13.57
N PHE A 74 13.52 9.06 -12.33
CA PHE A 74 14.68 9.26 -11.47
C PHE A 74 15.88 8.38 -11.83
N GLY A 75 15.76 7.48 -12.80
CA GLY A 75 16.81 6.54 -13.17
C GLY A 75 17.03 5.42 -12.15
N GLY A 76 16.00 5.07 -11.40
CA GLY A 76 16.04 4.08 -10.31
C GLY A 76 14.88 3.09 -10.36
N ALA A 77 14.73 2.35 -9.28
CA ALA A 77 13.64 1.42 -9.04
C ALA A 77 12.94 1.80 -7.72
N PHE A 78 11.79 1.19 -7.43
CA PHE A 78 11.07 1.38 -6.17
C PHE A 78 10.96 0.06 -5.41
N SER A 79 10.77 0.15 -4.10
CA SER A 79 10.62 -1.00 -3.20
C SER A 79 9.14 -1.38 -3.05
N CYS A 80 8.90 -2.67 -2.89
CA CYS A 80 7.66 -3.19 -2.32
C CYS A 80 7.70 -2.97 -0.80
N ASN A 81 6.68 -2.34 -0.25
CA ASN A 81 6.62 -2.00 1.18
C ASN A 81 5.61 -2.86 1.96
N SER A 82 5.10 -3.95 1.36
CA SER A 82 4.27 -4.93 2.07
C SER A 82 5.13 -5.71 3.06
N ASN A 83 4.61 -5.91 4.26
CA ASN A 83 5.24 -6.69 5.31
C ASN A 83 4.83 -8.18 5.25
N LYS A 84 5.45 -9.02 6.07
CA LYS A 84 5.21 -10.46 6.10
C LYS A 84 3.77 -10.83 6.45
N ALA A 85 3.10 -10.11 7.35
CA ALA A 85 1.72 -10.37 7.71
C ALA A 85 0.77 -10.14 6.52
N GLU A 86 0.90 -9.00 5.84
CA GLU A 86 0.10 -8.66 4.67
C GLU A 86 0.30 -9.66 3.53
N ILE A 87 1.54 -10.07 3.25
CA ILE A 87 1.87 -11.06 2.23
C ILE A 87 1.31 -12.43 2.58
N THR A 88 1.43 -12.85 3.85
CA THR A 88 1.00 -14.18 4.31
C THR A 88 -0.50 -14.37 4.17
N VAL A 89 -1.31 -13.38 4.49
CA VAL A 89 -2.78 -13.47 4.40
C VAL A 89 -3.33 -13.04 3.03
N GLY A 90 -2.48 -12.49 2.15
CA GLY A 90 -2.92 -11.97 0.86
C GLY A 90 -3.67 -10.63 0.97
N TYR A 91 -3.48 -9.87 2.05
CA TYR A 91 -4.02 -8.51 2.18
C TYR A 91 -3.19 -7.53 1.36
N CYS A 92 -3.33 -7.65 0.06
CA CYS A 92 -2.50 -6.96 -0.91
C CYS A 92 -3.11 -7.01 -2.31
N THR A 93 -2.72 -6.09 -3.16
CA THR A 93 -3.12 -6.03 -4.57
C THR A 93 -1.92 -6.29 -5.45
N PHE A 94 -1.97 -7.37 -6.25
CA PHE A 94 -0.94 -7.64 -7.25
C PHE A 94 -0.83 -6.49 -8.25
N TYR A 95 0.42 -6.12 -8.55
CA TYR A 95 0.78 -4.96 -9.40
C TYR A 95 0.33 -3.61 -8.82
N GLY A 96 -0.08 -3.59 -7.56
CA GLY A 96 -0.44 -2.40 -6.80
C GLY A 96 0.56 -2.16 -5.68
N ASP A 97 0.20 -2.55 -4.45
CA ASP A 97 1.06 -2.51 -3.28
C ASP A 97 2.07 -3.67 -3.23
N ILE A 98 1.74 -4.84 -3.81
CA ILE A 98 2.74 -5.88 -4.13
C ILE A 98 3.29 -5.63 -5.52
N CYS A 99 4.24 -4.71 -5.60
CA CYS A 99 4.99 -4.34 -6.78
C CYS A 99 6.29 -3.66 -6.36
N GLY A 100 7.37 -3.89 -7.09
CA GLY A 100 8.67 -3.28 -6.83
C GLY A 100 9.83 -4.22 -7.12
N ALA A 101 11.03 -3.67 -7.19
CA ALA A 101 12.25 -4.41 -7.49
C ALA A 101 12.77 -5.24 -6.30
N LEU A 102 12.43 -4.83 -5.08
CA LEU A 102 12.89 -5.46 -3.85
C LEU A 102 11.87 -5.27 -2.72
N ALA A 103 11.53 -6.34 -2.01
CA ALA A 103 10.67 -6.32 -0.83
C ALA A 103 11.51 -6.24 0.44
N ILE A 104 11.96 -5.03 0.81
CA ILE A 104 12.94 -4.80 1.89
C ILE A 104 12.41 -5.29 3.26
N ILE A 105 11.11 -5.12 3.52
CA ILE A 105 10.46 -5.51 4.77
C ILE A 105 9.54 -6.73 4.61
N GLY A 106 9.59 -7.41 3.46
CA GLY A 106 8.68 -8.51 3.13
C GLY A 106 8.83 -9.76 4.00
N ASP A 107 9.94 -9.90 4.72
CA ASP A 107 10.20 -11.00 5.68
C ASP A 107 10.08 -10.56 7.14
N LEU A 108 9.62 -9.35 7.40
CA LEU A 108 9.42 -8.82 8.74
C LEU A 108 7.93 -8.75 9.09
N TRP A 109 7.56 -9.27 10.25
CA TRP A 109 6.25 -9.05 10.86
C TRP A 109 6.07 -7.57 11.22
N LYS A 110 4.86 -7.06 11.30
CA LYS A 110 4.57 -5.64 11.57
C LYS A 110 5.23 -5.14 12.87
N HIS A 111 5.16 -5.96 13.93
CA HIS A 111 5.82 -5.63 15.20
C HIS A 111 7.35 -5.53 15.06
N GLN A 112 7.97 -6.35 14.21
CA GLN A 112 9.41 -6.29 13.93
C GLN A 112 9.76 -5.02 13.13
N VAL A 113 8.92 -4.60 12.18
CA VAL A 113 9.10 -3.33 11.46
C VAL A 113 9.09 -2.15 12.43
N TYR A 114 8.17 -2.15 13.40
CA TYR A 114 8.13 -1.10 14.43
C TYR A 114 9.35 -1.14 15.36
N ALA A 115 9.75 -2.33 15.80
CA ALA A 115 10.96 -2.49 16.61
C ALA A 115 12.22 -2.02 15.89
N LEU A 116 12.35 -2.34 14.59
CA LEU A 116 13.44 -1.86 13.74
C LEU A 116 13.43 -0.33 13.63
N GLY A 117 12.27 0.27 13.41
CA GLY A 117 12.15 1.74 13.33
C GLY A 117 12.56 2.45 14.62
N ARG A 118 12.18 1.92 15.79
CA ARG A 118 12.61 2.44 17.09
C ARG A 118 14.12 2.28 17.28
N TYR A 119 14.66 1.10 16.99
CA TYR A 119 16.09 0.85 16.99
C TYR A 119 16.87 1.85 16.11
N MET A 120 16.35 2.15 14.93
CA MET A 120 16.98 3.14 14.04
C MET A 120 17.03 4.53 14.69
N ASN A 121 15.96 4.99 15.34
CA ASN A 121 15.96 6.26 16.06
C ASN A 121 16.98 6.27 17.22
N GLU A 122 16.97 5.21 18.02
CA GLU A 122 17.75 5.11 19.26
C GLU A 122 19.23 4.84 18.99
N GLU A 123 19.55 3.85 18.15
CA GLU A 123 20.91 3.36 17.99
C GLU A 123 21.63 3.88 16.76
N ILE A 124 20.91 4.10 15.65
CA ILE A 124 21.54 4.52 14.38
C ILE A 124 21.56 6.04 14.27
N PHE A 125 20.41 6.68 14.38
CA PHE A 125 20.31 8.13 14.22
C PHE A 125 20.62 8.91 15.50
N LYS A 126 20.49 8.26 16.67
CA LYS A 126 20.63 8.88 18.01
C LYS A 126 19.72 10.12 18.18
N ARG A 127 18.60 10.14 17.50
CA ARG A 127 17.58 11.18 17.52
C ARG A 127 16.29 10.67 16.86
N GLU A 128 15.18 11.34 17.12
CA GLU A 128 13.92 11.07 16.44
C GLU A 128 13.99 11.53 14.98
N VAL A 129 14.19 10.57 14.06
CA VAL A 129 14.07 10.74 12.61
C VAL A 129 12.73 10.22 12.13
N ILE A 130 12.34 9.05 12.60
CA ILE A 130 11.03 8.44 12.36
C ILE A 130 10.09 8.98 13.44
N PRO A 131 9.08 9.81 13.08
CA PRO A 131 8.16 10.40 14.05
C PRO A 131 7.42 9.35 14.89
N GLU A 132 7.30 9.58 16.19
CA GLU A 132 6.62 8.66 17.13
C GLU A 132 5.18 8.35 16.71
N GLU A 133 4.51 9.28 16.05
CA GLU A 133 3.16 9.07 15.53
C GLU A 133 3.06 7.89 14.56
N ILE A 134 4.15 7.54 13.85
CA ILE A 134 4.19 6.40 12.92
C ILE A 134 4.00 5.07 13.67
N PHE A 135 4.49 4.98 14.90
CA PHE A 135 4.40 3.76 15.71
C PHE A 135 3.09 3.66 16.50
N THR A 136 2.35 4.76 16.63
CA THR A 136 1.14 4.84 17.45
C THR A 136 -0.14 4.97 16.64
N ILE A 137 -0.06 5.47 15.40
CA ILE A 137 -1.22 5.54 14.51
C ILE A 137 -1.68 4.13 14.11
N ARG A 138 -2.99 3.89 14.17
CA ARG A 138 -3.54 2.62 13.71
C ARG A 138 -3.28 2.43 12.22
N PRO A 139 -2.73 1.28 11.80
CA PRO A 139 -2.53 0.98 10.39
C PRO A 139 -3.83 1.07 9.60
N SER A 140 -3.74 1.59 8.37
CA SER A 140 -4.89 1.75 7.48
C SER A 140 -4.41 1.82 6.02
N ALA A 141 -5.05 1.06 5.13
CA ALA A 141 -4.81 1.13 3.69
C ALA A 141 -5.40 2.39 3.05
N GLU A 142 -6.41 3.03 3.70
CA GLU A 142 -7.12 4.23 3.20
C GLU A 142 -7.65 4.10 1.76
N LEU A 143 -8.01 2.88 1.35
CA LEU A 143 -8.58 2.60 0.02
C LEU A 143 -10.10 2.78 0.00
N ALA A 144 -10.76 2.54 1.15
CA ALA A 144 -12.18 2.75 1.34
C ALA A 144 -12.47 3.59 2.58
N SER A 145 -13.65 4.20 2.64
CA SER A 145 -14.08 5.00 3.80
C SER A 145 -14.15 4.19 5.11
N SER A 146 -14.40 2.89 5.01
CA SER A 146 -14.39 1.96 6.16
C SER A 146 -12.98 1.63 6.68
N GLN A 147 -11.95 1.90 5.90
CA GLN A 147 -10.55 1.60 6.22
C GLN A 147 -9.78 2.82 6.72
N THR A 148 -10.42 3.95 6.92
CA THR A 148 -9.75 5.16 7.45
C THR A 148 -9.46 5.01 8.94
N VAL A 149 -8.44 5.71 9.42
CA VAL A 149 -8.01 5.70 10.84
C VAL A 149 -9.17 5.99 11.79
N GLY A 150 -10.15 6.82 11.39
CA GLY A 150 -11.31 7.17 12.21
C GLY A 150 -12.47 6.15 12.19
N THR A 151 -12.49 5.21 11.25
CA THR A 151 -13.66 4.34 11.01
C THR A 151 -13.41 2.85 11.20
N GLY A 152 -12.18 2.38 11.20
CA GLY A 152 -11.91 0.93 11.33
C GLY A 152 -10.44 0.56 11.18
N GLY A 153 -9.72 1.23 10.32
CA GLY A 153 -8.34 0.87 9.99
C GLY A 153 -8.25 -0.43 9.19
N ASP A 154 -7.08 -1.06 9.23
CA ASP A 154 -6.87 -2.36 8.60
C ASP A 154 -7.66 -3.47 9.29
N PRO A 155 -8.09 -4.51 8.55
CA PRO A 155 -8.72 -5.70 9.13
C PRO A 155 -7.74 -6.53 9.98
N LEU A 156 -6.43 -6.37 9.77
CA LEU A 156 -5.40 -7.04 10.54
C LEU A 156 -5.18 -6.32 11.88
N ILE A 157 -5.33 -7.07 12.97
CA ILE A 157 -4.92 -6.65 14.32
C ILE A 157 -3.52 -7.21 14.53
N TYR A 158 -2.51 -6.42 14.18
CA TYR A 158 -1.12 -6.89 14.07
C TYR A 158 -0.55 -7.42 15.40
N GLU A 159 -0.94 -6.83 16.55
CA GLU A 159 -0.53 -7.28 17.87
C GLU A 159 -0.97 -8.73 18.19
N TYR A 160 -1.98 -9.23 17.48
CA TYR A 160 -2.48 -10.59 17.61
C TYR A 160 -2.10 -11.45 16.40
N HIS A 161 -2.37 -10.94 15.20
CA HIS A 161 -2.22 -11.73 13.97
C HIS A 161 -0.77 -12.04 13.65
N ASP A 162 0.18 -11.16 13.93
CA ASP A 162 1.61 -11.42 13.70
C ASP A 162 2.07 -12.70 14.42
N TYR A 163 1.72 -12.84 15.70
CA TYR A 163 2.10 -14.03 16.49
C TYR A 163 1.34 -15.28 16.08
N LEU A 164 0.06 -15.12 15.75
CA LEU A 164 -0.76 -16.24 15.28
C LEU A 164 -0.21 -16.78 13.95
N LEU A 165 0.05 -15.90 12.98
CA LEU A 165 0.57 -16.25 11.66
C LEU A 165 1.99 -16.84 11.76
N ALA A 166 2.86 -16.28 12.60
CA ALA A 166 4.19 -16.83 12.84
C ALA A 166 4.13 -18.27 13.33
N SER A 167 3.17 -18.61 14.18
CA SER A 167 2.99 -19.97 14.67
C SER A 167 2.61 -21.00 13.60
N PHE A 168 2.09 -20.56 12.45
CA PHE A 168 1.78 -21.43 11.31
C PHE A 168 2.87 -21.45 10.25
N VAL A 169 3.62 -20.37 10.11
CA VAL A 169 4.57 -20.19 9.00
C VAL A 169 6.01 -20.56 9.40
N GLU A 170 6.36 -20.39 10.68
CA GLU A 170 7.74 -20.52 11.16
C GLU A 170 7.97 -21.79 12.04
N ASN A 171 6.95 -22.63 12.23
CA ASN A 171 7.03 -23.89 13.00
C ASN A 171 6.88 -25.12 12.12
#